data_5df4a6075be8d35c09c3e6f8b663604a
#
_entry.id   5df4a6075be8d35c09c3e6f8b663604a
#
_cell.length_a   1.000
_cell.length_b   1.000
_cell.length_c   1.000
_cell.angle_alpha   90.00
_cell.angle_beta   90.00
_cell.angle_gamma   90.00
#
_symmetry.space_group_name_H-M   'P 1'
#
loop_
_entity.id
_entity.type
_entity.pdbx_description
1 polymer ?
#
loop_
_entity_poly.entity_id
_entity_poly.type
_entity_poly.pdbx_seq_one_letter_code
_entity_poly.pdbx_strand_id
1 'polypeptide(L)'
;MSFGTRHDPVRQVALMFVFDPRITALPIVGCEDRFPVRRVYCVGRNYVAHIREMKEGDERDPPFFFQKPADAVVAGGVDISYPPQTDDFQFEAELVVAIGAEAVDISVERALDVVFGYAVGVDLTRRDRQRESFKTGLPWEVGKAFDQSAPCGAIHPVAGVGHRLTGAISLSVNGVERQRGDLNQMIWNTPEIIANLSKSYRLQAGDLIMTGTPAGVGPIVPGDRLIVSVEGLTPLAFSIVGKES
;
A
#
# COMPACT_ATOMS: atom_id res chain seq x y z
N MET A 1 56.70 0.58 18.42
CA MET A 1 56.16 1.86 17.99
C MET A 1 54.76 1.61 17.50
N SER A 2 53.73 1.98 18.30
CA SER A 2 52.34 1.72 18.00
C SER A 2 51.76 3.00 17.38
N PHE A 3 51.31 2.92 16.13
CA PHE A 3 50.57 4.00 15.47
C PHE A 3 49.09 3.88 15.83
N GLY A 4 48.70 4.64 16.83
CA GLY A 4 47.28 4.81 17.17
C GLY A 4 46.61 5.71 16.12
N THR A 5 45.74 5.14 15.29
CA THR A 5 44.82 5.90 14.45
C THR A 5 43.75 6.55 15.34
N ARG A 6 43.84 7.87 15.52
CA ARG A 6 42.78 8.65 16.09
C ARG A 6 41.64 8.71 15.05
N HIS A 7 40.55 8.01 15.32
CA HIS A 7 39.28 8.31 14.64
C HIS A 7 38.77 9.67 15.16
N ASP A 8 38.87 10.69 14.33
CA ASP A 8 38.17 11.93 14.55
C ASP A 8 36.65 11.60 14.49
N PRO A 9 35.85 11.98 15.52
CA PRO A 9 34.41 11.85 15.43
C PRO A 9 33.95 12.83 14.34
N VAL A 10 33.44 12.30 13.23
CA VAL A 10 32.73 13.09 12.23
C VAL A 10 31.64 13.85 12.97
N ARG A 11 31.78 15.17 13.08
CA ARG A 11 30.74 16.05 13.62
C ARG A 11 29.51 15.84 12.76
N GLN A 12 28.56 15.09 13.29
CA GLN A 12 27.23 14.98 12.71
C GLN A 12 26.60 16.38 12.78
N VAL A 13 26.64 17.11 11.67
CA VAL A 13 25.98 18.41 11.57
C VAL A 13 24.49 18.11 11.73
N ALA A 14 23.92 18.52 12.84
CA ALA A 14 22.49 18.42 13.04
C ALA A 14 21.83 19.27 11.94
N LEU A 15 21.12 18.60 11.03
CA LEU A 15 20.32 19.26 10.02
C LEU A 15 19.22 20.05 10.74
N MET A 16 19.20 21.37 10.58
CA MET A 16 18.13 22.22 11.08
C MET A 16 17.13 22.42 9.93
N PHE A 17 15.87 22.12 10.21
CA PHE A 17 14.76 22.34 9.27
C PHE A 17 14.03 23.64 9.65
N VAL A 18 13.44 24.31 8.66
CA VAL A 18 12.61 25.51 8.89
C VAL A 18 11.34 25.17 9.68
N PHE A 19 10.85 23.93 9.53
CA PHE A 19 9.77 23.33 10.31
C PHE A 19 10.09 21.84 10.52
N ASP A 20 9.56 21.24 11.57
CA ASP A 20 9.78 19.82 11.84
C ASP A 20 9.13 18.95 10.76
N PRO A 21 9.90 18.08 10.05
CA PRO A 21 9.34 17.18 9.06
C PRO A 21 8.45 16.13 9.74
N ARG A 22 7.23 15.99 9.26
CA ARG A 22 6.35 14.90 9.70
C ARG A 22 6.76 13.62 8.97
N ILE A 23 7.07 12.58 9.74
CA ILE A 23 7.37 11.25 9.21
C ILE A 23 6.13 10.38 9.39
N THR A 24 5.53 9.96 8.27
CA THR A 24 4.49 8.92 8.30
C THR A 24 5.12 7.60 8.68
N ALA A 25 4.57 6.91 9.67
CA ALA A 25 5.12 5.64 10.12
C ALA A 25 4.03 4.67 10.59
N LEU A 26 4.17 3.40 10.24
CA LEU A 26 3.26 2.32 10.60
C LEU A 26 3.75 1.56 11.85
N PRO A 27 2.85 1.04 12.70
CA PRO A 27 3.23 0.13 13.76
C PRO A 27 3.81 -1.17 13.21
N ILE A 28 4.70 -1.80 13.96
CA ILE A 28 5.24 -3.13 13.68
C ILE A 28 4.72 -4.09 14.75
N VAL A 29 4.15 -5.22 14.33
CA VAL A 29 3.66 -6.24 15.28
C VAL A 29 4.81 -6.83 16.08
N GLY A 30 4.66 -6.83 17.40
CA GLY A 30 5.67 -7.37 18.31
C GLY A 30 6.91 -6.48 18.53
N CYS A 31 6.84 -5.20 18.13
CA CYS A 31 7.94 -4.25 18.30
C CYS A 31 7.38 -2.86 18.66
N GLU A 32 8.12 -2.12 19.50
CA GLU A 32 7.79 -0.70 19.79
C GLU A 32 8.25 0.26 18.71
N ASP A 33 9.21 -0.15 17.88
CA ASP A 33 9.69 0.61 16.75
C ASP A 33 8.58 0.77 15.70
N ARG A 34 8.72 1.81 14.87
CA ARG A 34 7.77 2.08 13.79
C ARG A 34 8.49 1.99 12.44
N PHE A 35 7.77 1.51 11.45
CA PHE A 35 8.25 1.46 10.08
C PHE A 35 8.02 2.81 9.40
N PRO A 36 9.09 3.58 9.05
CA PRO A 36 8.94 4.86 8.36
C PRO A 36 8.54 4.63 6.91
N VAL A 37 7.47 5.30 6.47
CA VAL A 37 6.99 5.19 5.09
C VAL A 37 7.72 6.19 4.21
N ARG A 38 8.36 5.67 3.14
CA ARG A 38 9.12 6.48 2.18
C ARG A 38 8.33 6.77 0.91
N ARG A 39 7.83 5.74 0.24
CA ARG A 39 6.99 5.82 -0.97
C ARG A 39 5.92 4.74 -0.92
N VAL A 40 4.81 4.99 -1.58
CA VAL A 40 3.74 4.01 -1.74
C VAL A 40 3.54 3.76 -3.23
N TYR A 41 3.91 2.58 -3.68
CA TYR A 41 3.63 2.10 -5.02
C TYR A 41 2.34 1.27 -5.01
N CYS A 42 1.55 1.38 -6.06
CA CYS A 42 0.31 0.63 -6.21
C CYS A 42 0.31 -0.09 -7.56
N VAL A 43 -0.18 -1.31 -7.58
CA VAL A 43 -0.29 -2.12 -8.79
C VAL A 43 -1.72 -2.06 -9.30
N GLY A 44 -1.92 -1.47 -10.45
CA GLY A 44 -3.24 -1.48 -11.09
C GLY A 44 -3.54 -2.80 -11.79
N ARG A 45 -4.81 -3.25 -11.76
CA ARG A 45 -5.31 -4.37 -12.56
C ARG A 45 -4.62 -5.71 -12.30
N ASN A 46 -4.46 -6.08 -11.04
CA ASN A 46 -3.68 -7.28 -10.68
C ASN A 46 -4.51 -8.53 -10.33
N TYR A 47 -5.83 -8.51 -10.56
CA TYR A 47 -6.70 -9.69 -10.40
C TYR A 47 -7.60 -9.83 -11.64
N VAL A 48 -7.63 -11.02 -12.26
CA VAL A 48 -8.41 -11.28 -13.48
C VAL A 48 -9.90 -10.95 -13.30
N ALA A 49 -10.49 -11.37 -12.17
CA ALA A 49 -11.89 -11.10 -11.87
C ALA A 49 -12.18 -9.60 -11.76
N HIS A 50 -11.25 -8.82 -11.21
CA HIS A 50 -11.37 -7.36 -11.11
C HIS A 50 -11.23 -6.67 -12.48
N ILE A 51 -10.30 -7.12 -13.34
CA ILE A 51 -10.19 -6.60 -14.72
C ILE A 51 -11.50 -6.82 -15.48
N ARG A 52 -12.10 -7.99 -15.37
CA ARG A 52 -13.37 -8.32 -16.03
C ARG A 52 -14.54 -7.48 -15.50
N GLU A 53 -14.58 -7.21 -14.18
CA GLU A 53 -15.55 -6.33 -13.53
C GLU A 53 -15.46 -4.90 -14.09
N MET A 54 -14.22 -4.38 -14.25
CA MET A 54 -13.95 -3.04 -14.74
C MET A 54 -14.02 -2.92 -16.27
N LYS A 55 -14.05 -4.04 -17.00
CA LYS A 55 -14.02 -4.12 -18.48
C LYS A 55 -12.77 -3.46 -19.09
N GLU A 56 -11.60 -3.68 -18.49
CA GLU A 56 -10.36 -3.03 -18.84
C GLU A 56 -9.22 -4.03 -19.11
N GLY A 57 -8.58 -3.98 -20.30
CA GLY A 57 -7.32 -4.62 -20.65
C GLY A 57 -7.34 -6.15 -20.80
N ASP A 58 -6.18 -6.71 -21.13
CA ASP A 58 -5.91 -8.15 -21.21
C ASP A 58 -5.36 -8.70 -19.88
N GLU A 59 -5.57 -10.01 -19.66
CA GLU A 59 -5.29 -10.69 -18.39
C GLU A 59 -3.80 -10.72 -18.02
N ARG A 60 -2.86 -10.37 -18.92
CA ARG A 60 -1.42 -10.36 -18.64
C ARG A 60 -0.63 -9.25 -19.36
N ASP A 61 -1.26 -8.11 -19.55
CA ASP A 61 -0.53 -6.90 -19.94
C ASP A 61 0.60 -6.60 -18.93
N PRO A 62 1.68 -5.92 -19.34
CA PRO A 62 2.73 -5.50 -18.42
C PRO A 62 2.15 -4.82 -17.17
N PRO A 63 2.72 -5.04 -15.98
CA PRO A 63 2.18 -4.48 -14.75
C PRO A 63 2.18 -2.97 -14.83
N PHE A 64 1.05 -2.38 -14.48
CA PHE A 64 0.87 -0.94 -14.44
C PHE A 64 1.04 -0.44 -13.00
N PHE A 65 1.86 0.59 -12.82
CA PHE A 65 2.14 1.17 -11.51
C PHE A 65 1.72 2.65 -11.44
N PHE A 66 1.16 3.02 -10.30
CA PHE A 66 0.95 4.42 -9.90
C PHE A 66 1.41 4.60 -8.45
N GLN A 67 1.38 5.82 -7.94
CA GLN A 67 1.86 6.11 -6.59
C GLN A 67 0.80 6.85 -5.78
N LYS A 68 0.86 6.63 -4.46
CA LYS A 68 0.26 7.52 -3.47
C LYS A 68 1.38 8.21 -2.69
N PRO A 69 1.21 9.47 -2.25
CA PRO A 69 2.20 10.11 -1.39
C PRO A 69 2.28 9.38 -0.03
N ALA A 70 3.44 9.45 0.62
CA ALA A 70 3.64 8.77 1.90
C ALA A 70 2.66 9.24 2.99
N ASP A 71 2.29 10.52 2.97
CA ASP A 71 1.36 11.14 3.92
C ASP A 71 -0.12 10.81 3.65
N ALA A 72 -0.44 10.15 2.52
CA ALA A 72 -1.76 9.55 2.31
C ALA A 72 -1.98 8.30 3.17
N VAL A 73 -0.91 7.70 3.72
CA VAL A 73 -0.99 6.52 4.58
C VAL A 73 -1.49 6.90 5.97
N VAL A 74 -2.55 6.19 6.40
CA VAL A 74 -3.12 6.33 7.74
C VAL A 74 -2.98 5.01 8.47
N ALA A 75 -2.41 5.04 9.68
CA ALA A 75 -2.31 3.85 10.52
C ALA A 75 -3.70 3.34 10.94
N GLY A 76 -3.85 2.01 11.05
CA GLY A 76 -5.12 1.38 11.39
C GLY A 76 -5.74 1.91 12.68
N GLY A 77 -7.08 1.90 12.73
CA GLY A 77 -7.87 2.36 13.87
C GLY A 77 -8.22 3.86 13.83
N VAL A 78 -7.80 4.59 12.81
CA VAL A 78 -8.20 5.99 12.57
C VAL A 78 -9.37 6.00 11.59
N ASP A 79 -10.43 6.74 11.90
CA ASP A 79 -11.56 6.95 11.01
C ASP A 79 -11.14 7.83 9.82
N ILE A 80 -11.71 7.54 8.65
CA ILE A 80 -11.37 8.18 7.37
C ILE A 80 -12.44 9.19 7.01
N SER A 81 -12.03 10.42 6.75
CA SER A 81 -12.94 11.46 6.29
C SER A 81 -13.39 11.21 4.85
N TYR A 82 -14.70 11.37 4.59
CA TYR A 82 -15.19 11.31 3.21
C TYR A 82 -14.51 12.41 2.39
N PRO A 83 -13.76 12.07 1.30
CA PRO A 83 -12.94 13.05 0.61
C PRO A 83 -13.79 14.09 -0.14
N PRO A 84 -13.27 15.32 -0.34
CA PRO A 84 -13.93 16.31 -1.18
C PRO A 84 -13.89 15.90 -2.65
N GLN A 85 -14.70 16.58 -3.48
CA GLN A 85 -14.72 16.49 -4.94
C GLN A 85 -14.95 15.06 -5.51
N THR A 86 -15.73 14.24 -4.82
CA THR A 86 -16.20 12.95 -5.34
C THR A 86 -17.61 12.67 -4.84
N ASP A 87 -18.39 11.98 -5.68
CA ASP A 87 -19.69 11.39 -5.36
C ASP A 87 -19.65 9.85 -5.49
N ASP A 88 -18.48 9.28 -5.82
CA ASP A 88 -18.26 7.83 -5.98
C ASP A 88 -16.94 7.44 -5.29
N PHE A 89 -16.97 7.41 -3.96
CA PHE A 89 -15.84 7.00 -3.11
C PHE A 89 -15.88 5.50 -2.88
N GLN A 90 -14.83 4.77 -3.27
CA GLN A 90 -14.80 3.31 -3.28
C GLN A 90 -13.60 2.74 -2.52
N PHE A 91 -13.76 1.49 -2.06
CA PHE A 91 -12.72 0.70 -1.39
C PHE A 91 -12.10 -0.34 -2.35
N GLU A 92 -10.84 -0.66 -2.10
CA GLU A 92 -10.07 -1.74 -2.72
C GLU A 92 -9.20 -2.39 -1.65
N ALA A 93 -9.58 -3.61 -1.21
CA ALA A 93 -8.81 -4.38 -0.22
C ALA A 93 -7.51 -4.91 -0.83
N GLU A 94 -6.38 -4.71 -0.18
CA GLU A 94 -5.08 -5.11 -0.73
C GLU A 94 -4.13 -5.69 0.34
N LEU A 95 -3.28 -6.62 -0.09
CA LEU A 95 -2.06 -6.93 0.63
C LEU A 95 -1.08 -5.77 0.42
N VAL A 96 -0.44 -5.33 1.50
CA VAL A 96 0.65 -4.36 1.47
C VAL A 96 1.96 -5.06 1.75
N VAL A 97 2.94 -4.87 0.87
CA VAL A 97 4.31 -5.39 1.03
C VAL A 97 5.21 -4.25 1.49
N ALA A 98 5.88 -4.42 2.62
CA ALA A 98 6.84 -3.46 3.15
C ALA A 98 8.27 -3.86 2.73
N ILE A 99 8.98 -2.97 2.05
CA ILE A 99 10.36 -3.17 1.59
C ILE A 99 11.33 -2.79 2.70
N GLY A 100 12.26 -3.69 3.03
CA GLY A 100 13.25 -3.51 4.08
C GLY A 100 14.68 -3.32 3.61
N ALA A 101 14.95 -3.49 2.32
CA ALA A 101 16.28 -3.34 1.75
C ALA A 101 16.25 -2.74 0.34
N GLU A 102 17.39 -2.29 -0.15
CA GLU A 102 17.51 -1.73 -1.49
C GLU A 102 17.36 -2.83 -2.56
N ALA A 103 16.63 -2.50 -3.64
CA ALA A 103 16.53 -3.33 -4.84
C ALA A 103 16.57 -2.48 -6.11
N VAL A 104 17.43 -2.87 -7.05
CA VAL A 104 17.56 -2.29 -8.39
C VAL A 104 17.68 -3.45 -9.37
N ASP A 105 16.77 -3.56 -10.32
CA ASP A 105 16.72 -4.63 -11.32
C ASP A 105 16.94 -6.03 -10.70
N ILE A 106 16.24 -6.27 -9.59
CA ILE A 106 16.35 -7.53 -8.85
C ILE A 106 15.62 -8.65 -9.61
N SER A 107 16.18 -9.85 -9.63
CA SER A 107 15.48 -10.99 -10.24
C SER A 107 14.30 -11.46 -9.39
N VAL A 108 13.35 -12.17 -10.03
CA VAL A 108 12.15 -12.70 -9.36
C VAL A 108 12.54 -13.65 -8.21
N GLU A 109 13.58 -14.47 -8.40
CA GLU A 109 14.06 -15.45 -7.41
C GLU A 109 14.61 -14.79 -6.15
N ARG A 110 15.13 -13.57 -6.26
CA ARG A 110 15.69 -12.81 -5.16
C ARG A 110 14.77 -11.73 -4.60
N ALA A 111 13.64 -11.48 -5.25
CA ALA A 111 12.75 -10.38 -4.92
C ALA A 111 12.23 -10.44 -3.47
N LEU A 112 12.04 -11.62 -2.91
CA LEU A 112 11.59 -11.78 -1.53
C LEU A 112 12.67 -11.46 -0.48
N ASP A 113 13.95 -11.46 -0.84
CA ASP A 113 15.07 -11.14 0.07
C ASP A 113 14.97 -9.70 0.61
N VAL A 114 14.28 -8.80 -0.11
CA VAL A 114 14.16 -7.39 0.26
C VAL A 114 12.86 -7.07 1.02
N VAL A 115 12.00 -8.05 1.25
CA VAL A 115 10.73 -7.85 1.97
C VAL A 115 10.96 -7.85 3.48
N PHE A 116 10.59 -6.75 4.13
CA PHE A 116 10.57 -6.64 5.58
C PHE A 116 9.35 -7.32 6.20
N GLY A 117 8.17 -7.16 5.61
CA GLY A 117 6.94 -7.68 6.16
C GLY A 117 5.71 -7.35 5.31
N TYR A 118 4.55 -7.66 5.87
CA TYR A 118 3.26 -7.52 5.22
C TYR A 118 2.25 -6.83 6.13
N ALA A 119 1.32 -6.09 5.53
CA ALA A 119 0.20 -5.48 6.22
C ALA A 119 -1.10 -5.64 5.41
N VAL A 120 -2.22 -5.37 6.05
CA VAL A 120 -3.52 -5.21 5.39
C VAL A 120 -3.70 -3.75 5.04
N GLY A 121 -4.10 -3.43 3.81
CA GLY A 121 -4.36 -2.07 3.38
C GLY A 121 -5.62 -1.91 2.56
N VAL A 122 -5.99 -0.66 2.32
CA VAL A 122 -7.08 -0.30 1.42
C VAL A 122 -6.62 0.82 0.49
N ASP A 123 -6.73 0.59 -0.82
CA ASP A 123 -6.55 1.65 -1.83
C ASP A 123 -7.89 2.38 -2.03
N LEU A 124 -8.12 3.39 -1.21
CA LEU A 124 -9.30 4.22 -1.32
C LEU A 124 -9.24 5.08 -2.59
N THR A 125 -10.38 5.12 -3.30
CA THR A 125 -10.44 5.65 -4.65
C THR A 125 -11.62 6.61 -4.82
N ARG A 126 -11.35 7.82 -5.32
CA ARG A 126 -12.37 8.68 -5.93
C ARG A 126 -12.64 8.15 -7.33
N ARG A 127 -13.58 7.22 -7.46
CA ARG A 127 -13.76 6.42 -8.68
C ARG A 127 -14.24 7.23 -9.87
N ASP A 128 -15.08 8.21 -9.66
CA ASP A 128 -15.51 9.17 -10.67
C ASP A 128 -14.31 9.94 -11.25
N ARG A 129 -13.38 10.41 -10.41
CA ARG A 129 -12.18 11.13 -10.83
C ARG A 129 -11.18 10.23 -11.55
N GLN A 130 -11.00 9.01 -11.08
CA GLN A 130 -10.17 8.02 -11.78
C GLN A 130 -10.72 7.72 -13.18
N ARG A 131 -12.04 7.51 -13.31
CA ARG A 131 -12.68 7.27 -14.62
C ARG A 131 -12.54 8.46 -15.55
N GLU A 132 -12.65 9.68 -15.04
CA GLU A 132 -12.43 10.91 -15.81
C GLU A 132 -10.99 10.99 -16.34
N SER A 133 -10.01 10.78 -15.46
CA SER A 133 -8.59 10.75 -15.84
C SER A 133 -8.31 9.69 -16.91
N PHE A 134 -8.87 8.47 -16.72
CA PHE A 134 -8.71 7.39 -17.70
C PHE A 134 -9.25 7.75 -19.08
N LYS A 135 -10.46 8.33 -19.15
CA LYS A 135 -11.09 8.74 -20.42
C LYS A 135 -10.32 9.83 -21.17
N THR A 136 -9.63 10.69 -20.43
CA THR A 136 -8.89 11.84 -20.99
C THR A 136 -7.39 11.58 -21.13
N GLY A 137 -6.90 10.40 -20.73
CA GLY A 137 -5.47 10.07 -20.77
C GLY A 137 -4.63 10.86 -19.75
N LEU A 138 -5.26 11.38 -18.70
CA LEU A 138 -4.60 12.11 -17.62
C LEU A 138 -4.12 11.16 -16.52
N PRO A 139 -3.13 11.58 -15.69
CA PRO A 139 -2.67 10.83 -14.52
C PRO A 139 -3.79 10.54 -13.54
N TRP A 140 -3.64 9.44 -12.76
CA TRP A 140 -4.67 8.97 -11.82
C TRP A 140 -4.62 9.63 -10.44
N GLU A 141 -3.64 10.50 -10.18
CA GLU A 141 -3.38 11.09 -8.87
C GLU A 141 -4.61 11.73 -8.24
N VAL A 142 -5.43 12.46 -9.02
CA VAL A 142 -6.67 13.09 -8.51
C VAL A 142 -7.65 12.05 -7.94
N GLY A 143 -7.68 10.86 -8.54
CA GLY A 143 -8.53 9.74 -8.10
C GLY A 143 -7.90 8.84 -7.04
N LYS A 144 -6.57 8.80 -6.95
CA LYS A 144 -5.81 7.81 -6.17
C LYS A 144 -4.89 8.39 -5.09
N ALA A 145 -4.33 9.59 -5.30
CA ALA A 145 -3.28 10.18 -4.47
C ALA A 145 -3.81 11.39 -3.68
N PHE A 146 -4.73 11.16 -2.75
CA PHE A 146 -5.33 12.18 -1.90
C PHE A 146 -5.18 11.82 -0.42
N ASP A 147 -5.41 12.79 0.46
CA ASP A 147 -5.26 12.63 1.91
C ASP A 147 -6.08 11.44 2.43
N GLN A 148 -5.49 10.66 3.33
CA GLN A 148 -6.09 9.47 3.93
C GLN A 148 -6.46 8.36 2.93
N SER A 149 -5.95 8.39 1.71
CA SER A 149 -6.34 7.42 0.67
C SER A 149 -5.70 6.04 0.81
N ALA A 150 -4.82 5.81 1.80
CA ALA A 150 -4.15 4.55 2.04
C ALA A 150 -4.20 4.11 3.52
N PRO A 151 -5.38 3.76 4.07
CA PRO A 151 -5.43 3.13 5.38
C PRO A 151 -4.64 1.83 5.38
N CYS A 152 -3.74 1.67 6.36
CA CYS A 152 -2.85 0.52 6.45
C CYS A 152 -2.73 0.01 7.89
N GLY A 153 -2.82 -1.29 8.08
CA GLY A 153 -2.65 -1.96 9.36
C GLY A 153 -1.19 -1.99 9.82
N ALA A 154 -0.96 -2.60 10.98
CA ALA A 154 0.39 -2.86 11.46
C ALA A 154 1.14 -3.83 10.53
N ILE A 155 2.45 -3.59 10.37
CA ILE A 155 3.30 -4.47 9.56
C ILE A 155 3.69 -5.70 10.38
N HIS A 156 3.45 -6.87 9.82
CA HIS A 156 3.89 -8.16 10.33
C HIS A 156 5.25 -8.51 9.71
N PRO A 157 6.34 -8.54 10.47
CA PRO A 157 7.64 -8.94 9.94
C PRO A 157 7.62 -10.36 9.35
N VAL A 158 8.32 -10.57 8.23
CA VAL A 158 8.44 -11.90 7.58
C VAL A 158 8.92 -12.96 8.57
N ALA A 159 9.81 -12.59 9.49
CA ALA A 159 10.32 -13.52 10.51
C ALA A 159 9.21 -14.14 11.38
N GLY A 160 8.08 -13.45 11.56
CA GLY A 160 6.95 -13.93 12.37
C GLY A 160 5.87 -14.65 11.56
N VAL A 161 5.66 -14.26 10.29
CA VAL A 161 4.51 -14.76 9.50
C VAL A 161 4.90 -15.50 8.22
N GLY A 162 6.19 -15.51 7.86
CA GLY A 162 6.66 -16.02 6.58
C GLY A 162 6.21 -15.16 5.39
N HIS A 163 6.54 -15.60 4.17
CA HIS A 163 6.08 -14.90 2.98
C HIS A 163 4.61 -15.22 2.68
N ARG A 164 3.83 -14.16 2.40
CA ARG A 164 2.39 -14.23 2.10
C ARG A 164 2.16 -14.27 0.59
N LEU A 165 2.20 -15.45 -0.01
CA LEU A 165 2.00 -15.67 -1.46
C LEU A 165 0.63 -16.30 -1.76
N THR A 166 -0.02 -16.85 -0.75
CA THR A 166 -1.35 -17.46 -0.81
C THR A 166 -2.12 -17.10 0.45
N GLY A 167 -3.42 -17.32 0.45
CA GLY A 167 -4.29 -17.06 1.58
C GLY A 167 -5.42 -16.10 1.23
N ALA A 168 -6.51 -16.22 1.99
CA ALA A 168 -7.71 -15.44 1.74
C ALA A 168 -7.48 -13.93 2.01
N ILE A 169 -8.04 -13.10 1.11
CA ILE A 169 -8.21 -11.67 1.29
C ILE A 169 -9.70 -11.34 1.21
N SER A 170 -10.22 -10.54 2.13
CA SER A 170 -11.63 -10.16 2.15
C SER A 170 -11.86 -8.78 2.73
N LEU A 171 -12.99 -8.16 2.35
CA LEU A 171 -13.47 -6.91 2.91
C LEU A 171 -14.98 -6.99 3.15
N SER A 172 -15.41 -6.51 4.30
CA SER A 172 -16.83 -6.32 4.64
C SER A 172 -17.14 -4.85 4.92
N VAL A 173 -18.33 -4.43 4.54
CA VAL A 173 -18.92 -3.12 4.87
C VAL A 173 -20.16 -3.38 5.70
N ASN A 174 -20.24 -2.82 6.90
CA ASN A 174 -21.35 -3.00 7.85
C ASN A 174 -21.69 -4.48 8.12
N GLY A 175 -20.66 -5.33 8.19
CA GLY A 175 -20.80 -6.77 8.41
C GLY A 175 -21.20 -7.59 7.18
N VAL A 176 -21.42 -6.95 6.03
CA VAL A 176 -21.70 -7.65 4.75
C VAL A 176 -20.42 -7.77 3.94
N GLU A 177 -20.00 -9.00 3.62
CA GLU A 177 -18.86 -9.24 2.76
C GLU A 177 -19.09 -8.67 1.36
N ARG A 178 -18.13 -7.87 0.89
CA ARG A 178 -18.15 -7.21 -0.42
C ARG A 178 -17.07 -7.74 -1.34
N GLN A 179 -15.86 -7.99 -0.80
CA GLN A 179 -14.76 -8.56 -1.55
C GLN A 179 -14.30 -9.85 -0.91
N ARG A 180 -14.00 -10.83 -1.74
CA ARG A 180 -13.31 -12.07 -1.36
C ARG A 180 -12.44 -12.54 -2.52
N GLY A 181 -11.21 -12.91 -2.21
CA GLY A 181 -10.24 -13.48 -3.14
C GLY A 181 -9.18 -14.28 -2.40
N ASP A 182 -8.19 -14.72 -3.15
CA ASP A 182 -6.98 -15.35 -2.62
C ASP A 182 -5.75 -14.68 -3.23
N LEU A 183 -4.67 -14.56 -2.47
CA LEU A 183 -3.43 -13.92 -2.94
C LEU A 183 -2.81 -14.65 -4.14
N ASN A 184 -3.06 -15.96 -4.30
CA ASN A 184 -2.62 -16.74 -5.46
C ASN A 184 -3.37 -16.40 -6.77
N GLN A 185 -4.44 -15.60 -6.70
CA GLN A 185 -5.19 -15.12 -7.85
C GLN A 185 -4.61 -13.84 -8.45
N MET A 186 -3.55 -13.28 -7.83
CA MET A 186 -2.82 -12.17 -8.43
C MET A 186 -2.24 -12.57 -9.78
N ILE A 187 -2.40 -11.70 -10.79
CA ILE A 187 -1.83 -11.88 -12.14
C ILE A 187 -0.30 -11.80 -12.07
N TRP A 188 0.19 -10.78 -11.37
CA TRP A 188 1.59 -10.59 -11.01
C TRP A 188 1.73 -10.82 -9.51
N ASN A 189 2.38 -11.91 -9.13
CA ASN A 189 2.62 -12.23 -7.72
C ASN A 189 3.64 -11.27 -7.09
N THR A 190 3.75 -11.27 -5.77
CA THR A 190 4.65 -10.35 -5.04
C THR A 190 6.09 -10.34 -5.57
N PRO A 191 6.79 -11.47 -5.81
CA PRO A 191 8.11 -11.48 -6.43
C PRO A 191 8.15 -10.82 -7.80
N GLU A 192 7.19 -11.11 -8.67
CA GLU A 192 7.12 -10.52 -10.02
C GLU A 192 6.86 -9.00 -9.97
N ILE A 193 6.00 -8.53 -9.05
CA ILE A 193 5.76 -7.11 -8.81
C ILE A 193 7.06 -6.41 -8.42
N ILE A 194 7.77 -6.91 -7.41
CA ILE A 194 9.03 -6.31 -6.93
C ILE A 194 10.07 -6.28 -8.04
N ALA A 195 10.25 -7.40 -8.77
CA ALA A 195 11.19 -7.49 -9.87
C ALA A 195 10.88 -6.47 -10.98
N ASN A 196 9.60 -6.37 -11.41
CA ASN A 196 9.21 -5.40 -12.44
C ASN A 196 9.35 -3.95 -11.96
N LEU A 197 8.92 -3.65 -10.73
CA LEU A 197 9.00 -2.30 -10.17
C LEU A 197 10.45 -1.84 -10.02
N SER A 198 11.36 -2.74 -9.62
CA SER A 198 12.78 -2.45 -9.42
C SER A 198 13.57 -2.14 -10.70
N LYS A 199 13.01 -2.47 -11.87
CA LYS A 199 13.58 -2.06 -13.18
C LYS A 199 13.39 -0.56 -13.43
N SER A 200 12.29 0.00 -12.95
CA SER A 200 11.96 1.43 -13.17
C SER A 200 12.32 2.32 -11.99
N TYR A 201 12.36 1.76 -10.78
CA TYR A 201 12.59 2.49 -9.54
C TYR A 201 13.63 1.80 -8.67
N ARG A 202 14.52 2.59 -8.06
CA ARG A 202 15.35 2.10 -6.95
C ARG A 202 14.45 1.96 -5.71
N LEU A 203 14.08 0.73 -5.39
CA LEU A 203 13.37 0.44 -4.14
C LEU A 203 14.30 0.58 -2.95
N GLN A 204 13.79 1.02 -1.82
CA GLN A 204 14.56 1.20 -0.58
C GLN A 204 13.73 0.81 0.64
N ALA A 205 14.42 0.60 1.77
CA ALA A 205 13.75 0.44 3.05
C ALA A 205 12.77 1.61 3.29
N GLY A 206 11.55 1.28 3.72
CA GLY A 206 10.48 2.24 3.89
C GLY A 206 9.49 2.31 2.73
N ASP A 207 9.79 1.73 1.58
CA ASP A 207 8.81 1.67 0.47
C ASP A 207 7.71 0.66 0.79
N LEU A 208 6.46 1.03 0.46
CA LEU A 208 5.29 0.14 0.50
C LEU A 208 4.84 -0.17 -0.93
N ILE A 209 4.34 -1.38 -1.12
CA ILE A 209 3.71 -1.81 -2.37
C ILE A 209 2.31 -2.34 -2.05
N MET A 210 1.28 -1.67 -2.55
CA MET A 210 -0.09 -2.14 -2.58
C MET A 210 -0.25 -3.03 -3.81
N THR A 211 -0.69 -4.30 -3.61
CA THR A 211 -0.52 -5.36 -4.61
C THR A 211 -1.69 -5.55 -5.55
N GLY A 212 -2.70 -4.70 -5.46
CA GLY A 212 -3.94 -4.82 -6.23
C GLY A 212 -5.04 -5.54 -5.46
N THR A 213 -6.27 -5.39 -5.93
CA THR A 213 -7.50 -5.78 -5.25
C THR A 213 -8.28 -6.84 -6.01
N PRO A 214 -8.96 -7.79 -5.33
CA PRO A 214 -9.91 -8.69 -5.95
C PRO A 214 -11.20 -7.97 -6.39
N ALA A 215 -12.07 -8.64 -7.16
CA ALA A 215 -13.38 -8.14 -7.55
C ALA A 215 -14.28 -7.84 -6.33
N GLY A 216 -15.35 -7.06 -6.55
CA GLY A 216 -16.31 -6.65 -5.52
C GLY A 216 -16.04 -5.27 -4.94
N VAL A 217 -15.26 -4.43 -5.63
CA VAL A 217 -15.10 -3.01 -5.29
C VAL A 217 -16.45 -2.29 -5.33
N GLY A 218 -16.63 -1.28 -4.49
CA GLY A 218 -17.92 -0.60 -4.42
C GLY A 218 -17.91 0.67 -3.60
N PRO A 219 -19.01 1.45 -3.68
CA PRO A 219 -19.10 2.71 -2.98
C PRO A 219 -19.25 2.55 -1.46
N ILE A 220 -18.74 3.55 -0.76
CA ILE A 220 -18.89 3.75 0.69
C ILE A 220 -19.32 5.18 0.97
N VAL A 221 -20.01 5.35 2.07
CA VAL A 221 -20.57 6.64 2.50
C VAL A 221 -20.27 6.91 3.98
N PRO A 222 -20.38 8.15 4.45
CA PRO A 222 -20.27 8.45 5.88
C PRO A 222 -21.21 7.57 6.73
N GLY A 223 -20.67 6.99 7.80
CA GLY A 223 -21.35 6.03 8.68
C GLY A 223 -21.00 4.57 8.38
N ASP A 224 -20.43 4.26 7.23
CA ASP A 224 -20.00 2.90 6.91
C ASP A 224 -18.77 2.48 7.74
N ARG A 225 -18.79 1.22 8.21
CA ARG A 225 -17.68 0.57 8.89
C ARG A 225 -17.09 -0.52 8.02
N LEU A 226 -15.79 -0.43 7.77
CA LEU A 226 -15.05 -1.42 6.98
C LEU A 226 -14.24 -2.32 7.90
N ILE A 227 -14.18 -3.62 7.56
CA ILE A 227 -13.24 -4.58 8.14
C ILE A 227 -12.58 -5.31 6.98
N VAL A 228 -11.26 -5.26 6.93
CA VAL A 228 -10.45 -5.87 5.88
C VAL A 228 -9.53 -6.90 6.50
N SER A 229 -9.43 -8.06 5.90
CA SER A 229 -8.65 -9.18 6.41
C SER A 229 -7.79 -9.80 5.33
N VAL A 230 -6.56 -10.13 5.69
CA VAL A 230 -5.69 -11.04 4.94
C VAL A 230 -5.31 -12.16 5.89
N GLU A 231 -5.42 -13.40 5.43
CA GLU A 231 -5.15 -14.58 6.24
C GLU A 231 -3.76 -14.52 6.89
N GLY A 232 -3.71 -14.74 8.21
CA GLY A 232 -2.47 -14.70 9.00
C GLY A 232 -1.96 -13.31 9.35
N LEU A 233 -2.69 -12.24 9.01
CA LEU A 233 -2.40 -10.86 9.41
C LEU A 233 -3.51 -10.31 10.31
N THR A 234 -3.18 -9.30 11.12
CA THR A 234 -4.18 -8.61 11.94
C THR A 234 -5.15 -7.82 11.05
N PRO A 235 -6.46 -8.02 11.18
CA PRO A 235 -7.44 -7.27 10.40
C PRO A 235 -7.33 -5.76 10.61
N LEU A 236 -7.61 -5.01 9.54
CA LEU A 236 -7.72 -3.56 9.55
C LEU A 236 -9.19 -3.17 9.65
N ALA A 237 -9.54 -2.30 10.60
CA ALA A 237 -10.90 -1.80 10.75
C ALA A 237 -10.90 -0.28 10.92
N PHE A 238 -11.85 0.40 10.26
CA PHE A 238 -12.07 1.85 10.37
C PHE A 238 -13.49 2.21 9.91
N SER A 239 -13.92 3.41 10.21
CA SER A 239 -15.22 3.94 9.74
C SER A 239 -14.99 5.12 8.79
N ILE A 240 -15.98 5.36 7.92
CA ILE A 240 -16.04 6.58 7.11
C ILE A 240 -16.81 7.63 7.90
N VAL A 241 -16.20 8.77 8.14
CA VAL A 241 -16.84 9.92 8.80
C VAL A 241 -17.20 11.01 7.79
N GLY A 242 -17.99 12.00 8.24
CA GLY A 242 -18.37 13.13 7.38
C GLY A 242 -17.16 13.90 6.86
N LYS A 243 -17.38 14.74 5.84
CA LYS A 243 -16.33 15.63 5.31
C LYS A 243 -15.77 16.50 6.43
N GLU A 244 -14.46 16.66 6.48
CA GLU A 244 -13.87 17.71 7.30
C GLU A 244 -14.34 19.07 6.78
N SER A 245 -14.77 19.93 7.68
CA SER A 245 -15.29 21.29 7.41
C SER A 245 -14.16 22.30 7.25
#